data_073b6e1e53e04448ea6cba1cc45ea945
#
_entry.id   073b6e1e53e04448ea6cba1cc45ea945
#
_cell.length_a   1.000
_cell.length_b   1.000
_cell.length_c   1.000
_cell.angle_alpha   90.00
_cell.angle_beta   90.00
_cell.angle_gamma   90.00
#
_symmetry.space_group_name_H-M   'P 1'
#
loop_
_entity.id
_entity.type
_entity.pdbx_description
1 polymer ?
#
loop_
_entity_poly.entity_id
_entity_poly.type
_entity_poly.pdbx_seq_one_letter_code
_entity_poly.pdbx_strand_id
1 'polypeptide(L)'
;MASDRAPYISKSKYLAGLQCPKLLWTHFNDRDLIPEPDEAQQHIFDTGHMVGDLAKRLYPGGKEVPMIYQADDALELTVTATQDLMKRRIPIFEASFLVDDRYCRVDVLVPVPGPDGDRASGDAWDLVEVKSSTRVKDVNINDVAFQYDTLTRAGVDLNRLYLMHVDTSYLRGEHFEVGRFFALDDVTDRAMRLINYVPTAMNRMLETVGGPDPDTPIGPRCTSPYTCPLKESCWSVLPDNPVTDLYRSGARAFGLLDEGIFTIESTPDSRLTPRQIIQKKAVATGEVQVDKEALGKWMRGLKYPLYHLDFETMNPAI
;
A
#
# COMPACT_ATOMS: atom_id res chain seq x y z
N MET A 1 0.88 30.71 5.36
CA MET A 1 0.48 31.17 4.00
C MET A 1 0.53 29.92 3.12
N ALA A 2 -0.56 29.54 2.46
CA ALA A 2 -0.55 28.43 1.51
C ALA A 2 0.41 28.81 0.38
N SER A 3 1.33 27.93 0.03
CA SER A 3 2.25 28.14 -1.08
C SER A 3 1.42 28.28 -2.36
N ASP A 4 1.75 29.29 -3.17
CA ASP A 4 1.08 29.63 -4.45
C ASP A 4 1.38 28.57 -5.55
N ARG A 5 1.88 27.40 -5.14
CA ARG A 5 2.28 26.31 -6.02
C ARG A 5 1.09 25.41 -6.34
N ALA A 6 0.93 25.09 -7.63
CA ALA A 6 -0.06 24.10 -8.06
C ALA A 6 0.11 22.77 -7.29
N PRO A 7 -0.97 22.08 -6.94
CA PRO A 7 -0.90 20.82 -6.22
C PRO A 7 -0.14 19.77 -7.04
N TYR A 8 0.74 19.01 -6.39
CA TYR A 8 1.41 17.86 -7.00
C TYR A 8 0.95 16.56 -6.36
N ILE A 9 0.90 15.51 -7.16
CA ILE A 9 0.58 14.15 -6.71
C ILE A 9 1.88 13.44 -6.37
N SER A 10 2.01 13.05 -5.11
CA SER A 10 3.13 12.19 -4.67
C SER A 10 2.84 10.71 -4.94
N LYS A 11 3.87 9.86 -4.92
CA LYS A 11 3.77 8.40 -5.03
C LYS A 11 2.64 7.81 -4.15
N SER A 12 2.60 8.17 -2.87
CA SER A 12 1.57 7.69 -1.94
C SER A 12 0.16 8.22 -2.28
N LYS A 13 0.04 9.47 -2.70
CA LYS A 13 -1.23 10.07 -3.13
C LYS A 13 -1.74 9.48 -4.45
N TYR A 14 -0.82 9.13 -5.38
CA TYR A 14 -1.18 8.41 -6.59
C TYR A 14 -1.83 7.05 -6.26
N LEU A 15 -1.20 6.27 -5.38
CA LEU A 15 -1.77 4.99 -4.93
C LEU A 15 -3.09 5.16 -4.18
N ALA A 16 -3.22 6.19 -3.36
CA ALA A 16 -4.49 6.54 -2.70
C ALA A 16 -5.59 6.88 -3.72
N GLY A 17 -5.25 7.63 -4.76
CA GLY A 17 -6.17 7.98 -5.85
C GLY A 17 -6.59 6.80 -6.70
N LEU A 18 -5.69 5.84 -6.95
CA LEU A 18 -6.04 4.57 -7.60
C LEU A 18 -6.99 3.74 -6.75
N GLN A 19 -6.84 3.77 -5.43
CA GLN A 19 -7.71 3.06 -4.51
C GLN A 19 -9.08 3.72 -4.41
N CYS A 20 -9.13 5.04 -4.17
CA CYS A 20 -10.38 5.77 -3.95
C CYS A 20 -10.25 7.26 -4.26
N PRO A 21 -11.08 7.82 -5.17
CA PRO A 21 -11.08 9.26 -5.44
C PRO A 21 -11.34 10.11 -4.19
N LYS A 22 -12.27 9.68 -3.31
CA LYS A 22 -12.57 10.38 -2.05
C LYS A 22 -11.36 10.41 -1.12
N LEU A 23 -10.62 9.31 -1.00
CA LEU A 23 -9.40 9.28 -0.18
C LEU A 23 -8.35 10.27 -0.72
N LEU A 24 -8.15 10.32 -2.04
CA LEU A 24 -7.26 11.30 -2.64
C LEU A 24 -7.73 12.73 -2.37
N TRP A 25 -9.00 13.01 -2.60
CA TRP A 25 -9.59 14.33 -2.36
C TRP A 25 -9.38 14.78 -0.91
N THR A 26 -9.65 13.88 0.04
CA THR A 26 -9.47 14.13 1.48
C THR A 26 -8.02 14.48 1.83
N HIS A 27 -7.04 13.83 1.19
CA HIS A 27 -5.62 14.16 1.41
C HIS A 27 -5.25 15.62 1.06
N PHE A 28 -6.01 16.27 0.18
CA PHE A 28 -5.73 17.62 -0.25
C PHE A 28 -6.67 18.66 0.36
N ASN A 29 -7.92 18.31 0.57
CA ASN A 29 -8.98 19.27 0.89
C ASN A 29 -9.50 19.18 2.34
N ASP A 30 -9.34 18.02 2.98
CA ASP A 30 -9.85 17.80 4.35
C ASP A 30 -9.01 16.74 5.09
N ARG A 31 -7.72 17.06 5.25
CA ARG A 31 -6.75 16.12 5.83
C ARG A 31 -7.08 15.70 7.27
N ASP A 32 -7.77 16.53 8.02
CA ASP A 32 -8.12 16.28 9.42
C ASP A 32 -9.11 15.11 9.56
N LEU A 33 -9.81 14.74 8.48
CA LEU A 33 -10.63 13.51 8.44
C LEU A 33 -9.83 12.22 8.38
N ILE A 34 -8.55 12.27 8.04
CA ILE A 34 -7.68 11.09 7.98
C ILE A 34 -7.12 10.85 9.38
N PRO A 35 -7.49 9.75 10.06
CA PRO A 35 -7.00 9.47 11.39
C PRO A 35 -5.49 9.27 11.39
N GLU A 36 -4.86 9.60 12.52
CA GLU A 36 -3.45 9.25 12.75
C GLU A 36 -3.29 7.72 12.76
N PRO A 37 -2.12 7.21 12.34
CA PRO A 37 -1.83 5.78 12.36
C PRO A 37 -1.99 5.22 13.78
N ASP A 38 -2.69 4.10 13.91
CA ASP A 38 -2.68 3.31 15.14
C ASP A 38 -1.33 2.60 15.36
N GLU A 39 -1.15 1.97 16.53
CA GLU A 39 0.09 1.28 16.87
C GLU A 39 0.47 0.18 15.86
N ALA A 40 -0.52 -0.53 15.32
CA ALA A 40 -0.27 -1.59 14.33
C ALA A 40 0.19 -1.01 12.98
N GLN A 41 -0.42 0.07 12.56
CA GLN A 41 0.00 0.79 11.34
C GLN A 41 1.39 1.42 11.51
N GLN A 42 1.65 2.02 12.68
CA GLN A 42 2.98 2.58 12.98
C GLN A 42 4.05 1.50 12.94
N HIS A 43 3.80 0.33 13.53
CA HIS A 43 4.72 -0.81 13.44
C HIS A 43 5.00 -1.26 12.01
N ILE A 44 3.99 -1.22 11.12
CA ILE A 44 4.18 -1.51 9.68
C ILE A 44 5.12 -0.48 9.03
N PHE A 45 4.96 0.81 9.35
CA PHE A 45 5.84 1.87 8.84
C PHE A 45 7.26 1.73 9.35
N ASP A 46 7.43 1.49 10.64
CA ASP A 46 8.75 1.28 11.27
C ASP A 46 9.48 0.07 10.68
N THR A 47 8.74 -1.02 10.45
CA THR A 47 9.25 -2.21 9.75
C THR A 47 9.66 -1.87 8.31
N GLY A 48 8.87 -1.06 7.61
CA GLY A 48 9.20 -0.57 6.28
C GLY A 48 10.51 0.21 6.24
N HIS A 49 10.69 1.16 7.16
CA HIS A 49 11.93 1.93 7.30
C HIS A 49 13.14 1.03 7.61
N MET A 50 12.99 0.09 8.53
CA MET A 50 14.07 -0.84 8.89
C MET A 50 14.50 -1.71 7.69
N VAL A 51 13.55 -2.21 6.91
CA VAL A 51 13.81 -2.99 5.68
C VAL A 51 14.48 -2.11 4.62
N GLY A 52 14.03 -0.87 4.44
CA GLY A 52 14.67 0.11 3.56
C GLY A 52 16.14 0.37 3.92
N ASP A 53 16.43 0.57 5.20
CA ASP A 53 17.81 0.80 5.69
C ASP A 53 18.71 -0.43 5.50
N LEU A 54 18.15 -1.64 5.60
CA LEU A 54 18.91 -2.84 5.28
C LEU A 54 19.19 -2.96 3.78
N ALA A 55 18.24 -2.62 2.92
CA ALA A 55 18.42 -2.66 1.47
C ALA A 55 19.56 -1.72 1.01
N LYS A 56 19.72 -0.55 1.63
CA LYS A 56 20.82 0.39 1.35
C LYS A 56 22.20 -0.25 1.50
N ARG A 57 22.37 -1.24 2.40
CA ARG A 57 23.65 -1.93 2.63
C ARG A 57 24.09 -2.78 1.43
N LEU A 58 23.19 -3.13 0.51
CA LEU A 58 23.51 -3.85 -0.72
C LEU A 58 24.18 -2.98 -1.78
N TYR A 59 24.19 -1.66 -1.59
CA TYR A 59 24.72 -0.70 -2.54
C TYR A 59 25.86 0.15 -1.92
N PRO A 60 27.05 -0.46 -1.71
CA PRO A 60 28.17 0.21 -1.06
C PRO A 60 28.59 1.45 -1.84
N GLY A 61 28.93 2.51 -1.10
CA GLY A 61 29.29 3.82 -1.68
C GLY A 61 28.09 4.70 -2.04
N GLY A 62 26.87 4.19 -1.90
CA GLY A 62 25.65 4.97 -2.11
C GLY A 62 25.54 6.15 -1.15
N LYS A 63 24.78 7.17 -1.56
CA LYS A 63 24.48 8.36 -0.77
C LYS A 63 22.98 8.61 -0.71
N GLU A 64 22.50 8.96 0.49
CA GLU A 64 21.13 9.33 0.72
C GLU A 64 20.90 10.81 0.45
N VAL A 65 19.81 11.12 -0.24
CA VAL A 65 19.32 12.49 -0.41
C VAL A 65 18.62 12.89 0.90
N PRO A 66 19.12 13.92 1.60
CA PRO A 66 18.51 14.34 2.86
C PRO A 66 17.10 14.87 2.63
N MET A 67 16.18 14.56 3.57
CA MET A 67 14.90 15.25 3.61
C MET A 67 15.08 16.61 4.28
N ILE A 68 14.72 17.67 3.56
CA ILE A 68 14.79 19.05 4.06
C ILE A 68 13.37 19.46 4.44
N TYR A 69 13.15 19.94 5.66
CA TYR A 69 11.81 20.26 6.18
C TYR A 69 11.60 21.74 6.52
N GLN A 70 12.68 22.51 6.66
CA GLN A 70 12.64 23.83 7.30
C GLN A 70 12.95 25.01 6.36
N ALA A 71 12.79 24.81 5.05
CA ALA A 71 12.99 25.86 4.07
C ALA A 71 11.75 26.00 3.19
N ASP A 72 11.43 27.20 2.73
CA ASP A 72 10.32 27.47 1.81
C ASP A 72 10.53 26.75 0.47
N ASP A 73 11.78 26.52 0.08
CA ASP A 73 12.24 25.80 -1.11
C ASP A 73 12.75 24.38 -0.82
N ALA A 74 12.35 23.79 0.31
CA ALA A 74 12.83 22.48 0.78
C ALA A 74 12.76 21.37 -0.28
N LEU A 75 11.71 21.37 -1.08
CA LEU A 75 11.50 20.38 -2.12
C LEU A 75 12.49 20.58 -3.29
N GLU A 76 12.70 21.81 -3.72
CA GLU A 76 13.66 22.17 -4.76
C GLU A 76 15.09 21.85 -4.35
N LEU A 77 15.45 22.12 -3.10
CA LEU A 77 16.75 21.77 -2.54
C LEU A 77 16.97 20.25 -2.53
N THR A 78 15.95 19.47 -2.18
CA THR A 78 16.01 18.00 -2.20
C THR A 78 16.19 17.47 -3.63
N VAL A 79 15.49 18.04 -4.61
CA VAL A 79 15.65 17.69 -6.03
C VAL A 79 17.04 18.07 -6.55
N THR A 80 17.54 19.26 -6.20
CA THR A 80 18.89 19.72 -6.57
C THR A 80 19.96 18.79 -6.00
N ALA A 81 19.84 18.36 -4.73
CA ALA A 81 20.75 17.41 -4.13
C ALA A 81 20.76 16.06 -4.87
N THR A 82 19.59 15.61 -5.36
CA THR A 82 19.51 14.42 -6.22
C THR A 82 20.31 14.61 -7.51
N GLN A 83 20.11 15.73 -8.22
CA GLN A 83 20.79 16.03 -9.47
C GLN A 83 22.32 16.09 -9.30
N ASP A 84 22.80 16.65 -8.19
CA ASP A 84 24.23 16.70 -7.88
C ASP A 84 24.82 15.31 -7.59
N LEU A 85 24.09 14.44 -6.93
CA LEU A 85 24.50 13.05 -6.71
C LEU A 85 24.48 12.25 -8.02
N MET A 86 23.52 12.49 -8.91
CA MET A 86 23.47 11.84 -10.23
C MET A 86 24.72 12.11 -11.08
N LYS A 87 25.27 13.32 -11.03
CA LYS A 87 26.53 13.68 -11.72
C LYS A 87 27.71 12.81 -11.28
N ARG A 88 27.66 12.27 -10.05
CA ARG A 88 28.72 11.44 -9.47
C ARG A 88 28.63 9.97 -9.88
N ARG A 89 27.55 9.55 -10.52
CA ARG A 89 27.30 8.16 -10.97
C ARG A 89 27.52 7.13 -9.86
N ILE A 90 26.96 7.39 -8.68
CA ILE A 90 26.95 6.50 -7.52
C ILE A 90 25.50 6.05 -7.23
N PRO A 91 25.28 4.95 -6.49
CA PRO A 91 23.95 4.63 -6.00
C PRO A 91 23.37 5.76 -5.14
N ILE A 92 22.11 6.11 -5.37
CA ILE A 92 21.45 7.22 -4.66
C ILE A 92 20.25 6.64 -3.93
N PHE A 93 20.16 6.91 -2.63
CA PHE A 93 19.02 6.54 -1.81
C PHE A 93 18.08 7.72 -1.66
N GLU A 94 16.77 7.45 -1.66
CA GLU A 94 15.72 8.45 -1.54
C GLU A 94 15.83 9.56 -2.61
N ALA A 95 16.24 9.18 -3.83
CA ALA A 95 16.36 10.12 -4.94
C ALA A 95 15.04 10.81 -5.25
N SER A 96 15.01 12.15 -5.20
CA SER A 96 13.78 12.94 -5.27
C SER A 96 13.63 13.61 -6.60
N PHE A 97 12.47 13.45 -7.22
CA PHE A 97 12.12 14.04 -8.51
C PHE A 97 10.79 14.78 -8.41
N LEU A 98 10.77 15.98 -8.95
CA LEU A 98 9.58 16.80 -9.09
C LEU A 98 9.55 17.32 -10.52
N VAL A 99 8.52 16.95 -11.25
CA VAL A 99 8.31 17.35 -12.64
C VAL A 99 6.82 17.51 -12.90
N ASP A 100 6.45 18.62 -13.54
CA ASP A 100 5.05 18.98 -13.74
C ASP A 100 4.28 18.97 -12.40
N ASP A 101 3.33 18.07 -12.30
CA ASP A 101 2.44 17.83 -11.16
C ASP A 101 2.77 16.54 -10.38
N ARG A 102 3.97 15.96 -10.56
CA ARG A 102 4.41 14.67 -10.01
C ARG A 102 5.59 14.83 -9.08
N TYR A 103 5.52 14.14 -7.97
CA TYR A 103 6.64 14.02 -7.02
C TYR A 103 6.85 12.56 -6.62
N CYS A 104 8.08 12.09 -6.70
CA CYS A 104 8.45 10.81 -6.12
C CYS A 104 9.81 10.86 -5.42
N ARG A 105 9.99 9.94 -4.47
CA ARG A 105 11.27 9.55 -3.90
C ARG A 105 11.48 8.08 -4.24
N VAL A 106 12.60 7.81 -4.87
CA VAL A 106 13.01 6.46 -5.27
C VAL A 106 13.86 5.87 -4.17
N ASP A 107 13.51 4.68 -3.67
CA ASP A 107 14.23 4.06 -2.57
C ASP A 107 15.71 3.86 -2.92
N VAL A 108 16.01 3.29 -4.11
CA VAL A 108 17.38 3.15 -4.61
C VAL A 108 17.43 3.40 -6.12
N LEU A 109 18.26 4.34 -6.55
CA LEU A 109 18.58 4.60 -7.94
C LEU A 109 20.03 4.20 -8.20
N VAL A 110 20.26 3.22 -9.10
CA VAL A 110 21.55 2.58 -9.31
C VAL A 110 22.10 2.93 -10.68
N PRO A 111 23.32 3.51 -10.81
CA PRO A 111 23.90 3.81 -12.12
C PRO A 111 24.28 2.51 -12.86
N VAL A 112 23.84 2.38 -14.11
CA VAL A 112 24.21 1.27 -14.99
C VAL A 112 25.60 1.56 -15.59
N PRO A 113 26.54 0.59 -15.53
CA PRO A 113 27.83 0.76 -16.20
C PRO A 113 27.69 0.93 -17.71
N GLY A 114 28.55 1.75 -18.32
CA GLY A 114 28.65 1.85 -19.77
C GLY A 114 29.24 0.60 -20.43
N PRO A 115 29.41 0.62 -21.77
CA PRO A 115 29.93 -0.54 -22.53
C PRO A 115 31.32 -1.00 -22.13
N ASP A 116 32.13 -0.10 -21.54
CA ASP A 116 33.45 -0.38 -21.00
C ASP A 116 33.47 -0.97 -19.59
N GLY A 117 32.30 -1.12 -18.98
CA GLY A 117 32.12 -1.60 -17.61
C GLY A 117 32.30 -0.53 -16.54
N ASP A 118 32.63 0.72 -16.92
CA ASP A 118 32.71 1.84 -15.98
C ASP A 118 31.35 2.50 -15.79
N ARG A 119 30.97 2.76 -14.56
CA ARG A 119 29.74 3.51 -14.23
C ARG A 119 29.79 4.95 -14.71
N ALA A 120 30.98 5.55 -14.77
CA ALA A 120 31.14 6.92 -15.21
C ALA A 120 30.82 7.11 -16.69
N SER A 121 30.96 6.07 -17.53
CA SER A 121 30.72 6.11 -18.98
C SER A 121 29.27 5.74 -19.37
N GLY A 122 28.45 5.28 -18.42
CA GLY A 122 27.05 4.95 -18.67
C GLY A 122 26.11 6.13 -18.39
N ASP A 123 24.99 6.22 -19.11
CA ASP A 123 23.98 7.26 -18.91
C ASP A 123 22.74 6.73 -18.18
N ALA A 124 22.41 5.46 -18.34
CA ALA A 124 21.20 4.84 -17.81
C ALA A 124 21.27 4.55 -16.30
N TRP A 125 20.10 4.36 -15.72
CA TRP A 125 19.89 4.03 -14.31
C TRP A 125 18.94 2.85 -14.15
N ASP A 126 19.15 2.04 -13.13
CA ASP A 126 18.17 1.07 -12.65
C ASP A 126 17.41 1.66 -11.46
N LEU A 127 16.08 1.49 -11.46
CA LEU A 127 15.22 1.85 -10.35
C LEU A 127 14.96 0.62 -9.50
N VAL A 128 15.16 0.71 -8.19
CA VAL A 128 14.84 -0.35 -7.23
C VAL A 128 13.89 0.20 -6.17
N GLU A 129 12.69 -0.29 -6.15
CA GLU A 129 11.70 -0.03 -5.11
C GLU A 129 11.77 -1.14 -4.06
N VAL A 130 11.83 -0.78 -2.78
CA VAL A 130 11.99 -1.71 -1.66
C VAL A 130 10.66 -1.88 -0.92
N LYS A 131 10.29 -3.11 -0.63
CA LYS A 131 9.07 -3.44 0.13
C LYS A 131 9.36 -4.44 1.25
N SER A 132 8.80 -4.21 2.43
CA SER A 132 8.84 -5.16 3.55
C SER A 132 7.94 -6.38 3.34
N SER A 133 7.14 -6.42 2.27
CA SER A 133 6.34 -7.58 1.90
C SER A 133 7.21 -8.73 1.40
N THR A 134 6.62 -9.94 1.38
CA THR A 134 7.30 -11.18 0.96
C THR A 134 7.01 -11.56 -0.50
N ARG A 135 6.34 -10.68 -1.24
CA ARG A 135 6.00 -10.90 -2.66
C ARG A 135 5.63 -9.59 -3.33
N VAL A 136 5.77 -9.56 -4.64
CA VAL A 136 5.30 -8.48 -5.50
C VAL A 136 3.77 -8.47 -5.55
N LYS A 137 3.15 -7.32 -5.27
CA LYS A 137 1.70 -7.06 -5.38
C LYS A 137 1.44 -6.14 -6.57
N ASP A 138 0.21 -6.17 -7.13
CA ASP A 138 -0.14 -5.30 -8.27
C ASP A 138 -0.06 -3.81 -7.90
N VAL A 139 -0.36 -3.44 -6.67
CA VAL A 139 -0.19 -2.05 -6.19
C VAL A 139 1.27 -1.60 -6.26
N ASN A 140 2.23 -2.50 -6.06
CA ASN A 140 3.65 -2.19 -6.18
C ASN A 140 4.06 -1.94 -7.65
N ILE A 141 3.41 -2.62 -8.61
CA ILE A 141 3.66 -2.36 -10.03
C ILE A 141 3.13 -0.99 -10.45
N ASN A 142 1.96 -0.57 -9.92
CA ASN A 142 1.44 0.78 -10.13
C ASN A 142 2.39 1.86 -9.55
N ASP A 143 2.97 1.59 -8.38
CA ASP A 143 3.98 2.43 -7.74
C ASP A 143 5.20 2.64 -8.65
N VAL A 144 5.80 1.53 -9.13
CA VAL A 144 6.95 1.56 -10.03
C VAL A 144 6.61 2.23 -11.37
N ALA A 145 5.42 2.01 -11.93
CA ALA A 145 4.99 2.65 -13.18
C ALA A 145 4.86 4.17 -13.03
N PHE A 146 4.33 4.66 -11.90
CA PHE A 146 4.27 6.08 -11.60
C PHE A 146 5.68 6.70 -11.47
N GLN A 147 6.59 6.02 -10.79
CA GLN A 147 7.97 6.45 -10.65
C GLN A 147 8.66 6.51 -12.01
N TYR A 148 8.49 5.48 -12.85
CA TYR A 148 9.02 5.47 -14.22
C TYR A 148 8.53 6.68 -15.01
N ASP A 149 7.21 6.95 -15.05
CA ASP A 149 6.65 8.12 -15.76
C ASP A 149 7.24 9.43 -15.22
N THR A 150 7.42 9.55 -13.91
CA THR A 150 7.98 10.74 -13.28
C THR A 150 9.46 10.92 -13.65
N LEU A 151 10.28 9.89 -13.54
CA LEU A 151 11.72 9.97 -13.81
C LEU A 151 12.01 10.21 -15.29
N THR A 152 11.31 9.54 -16.19
CA THR A 152 11.49 9.74 -17.65
C THR A 152 11.10 11.15 -18.08
N ARG A 153 10.06 11.75 -17.49
CA ARG A 153 9.71 13.16 -17.69
C ARG A 153 10.77 14.10 -17.13
N ALA A 154 11.44 13.72 -16.05
CA ALA A 154 12.58 14.46 -15.50
C ALA A 154 13.87 14.29 -16.31
N GLY A 155 13.84 13.54 -17.43
CA GLY A 155 14.98 13.31 -18.32
C GLY A 155 15.93 12.20 -17.88
N VAL A 156 15.51 11.33 -16.96
CA VAL A 156 16.31 10.18 -16.52
C VAL A 156 16.13 9.02 -17.50
N ASP A 157 17.23 8.50 -18.02
CA ASP A 157 17.22 7.27 -18.81
C ASP A 157 17.19 6.06 -17.88
N LEU A 158 16.10 5.26 -17.93
CA LEU A 158 15.89 4.09 -17.09
C LEU A 158 16.08 2.79 -17.90
N ASN A 159 16.99 1.93 -17.42
CA ASN A 159 17.28 0.63 -18.02
C ASN A 159 16.36 -0.47 -17.50
N ARG A 160 16.33 -0.71 -16.18
CA ARG A 160 15.54 -1.74 -15.54
C ARG A 160 14.79 -1.21 -14.32
N LEU A 161 13.67 -1.85 -14.04
CA LEU A 161 12.81 -1.55 -12.90
C LEU A 161 12.70 -2.78 -12.03
N TYR A 162 13.13 -2.66 -10.77
CA TYR A 162 13.17 -3.77 -9.84
C TYR A 162 12.25 -3.53 -8.64
N LEU A 163 11.68 -4.62 -8.13
CA LEU A 163 11.09 -4.70 -6.80
C LEU A 163 11.94 -5.59 -5.93
N MET A 164 12.47 -5.03 -4.87
CA MET A 164 13.19 -5.74 -3.82
C MET A 164 12.23 -6.03 -2.66
N HIS A 165 12.14 -7.28 -2.26
CA HIS A 165 11.25 -7.69 -1.18
C HIS A 165 11.90 -8.78 -0.31
N VAL A 166 11.30 -9.08 0.84
CA VAL A 166 11.81 -10.11 1.75
C VAL A 166 11.70 -11.50 1.10
N ASP A 167 12.78 -12.25 1.07
CA ASP A 167 12.79 -13.63 0.59
C ASP A 167 12.34 -14.59 1.69
N THR A 168 11.18 -15.23 1.49
CA THR A 168 10.65 -16.23 2.44
C THR A 168 11.43 -17.52 2.51
N SER A 169 12.33 -17.78 1.58
CA SER A 169 13.23 -18.94 1.61
C SER A 169 14.45 -18.71 2.50
N TYR A 170 14.71 -17.45 2.89
CA TYR A 170 15.83 -17.13 3.76
C TYR A 170 15.62 -17.68 5.17
N LEU A 171 16.55 -18.50 5.60
CA LEU A 171 16.66 -18.98 6.96
C LEU A 171 17.86 -18.30 7.62
N ARG A 172 17.61 -17.57 8.69
CA ARG A 172 18.64 -16.90 9.46
C ARG A 172 19.53 -17.93 10.14
N GLY A 173 20.82 -17.90 9.82
CA GLY A 173 21.85 -18.65 10.52
C GLY A 173 22.37 -17.91 11.77
N GLU A 174 23.60 -18.22 12.17
CA GLU A 174 24.28 -17.54 13.28
C GLU A 174 24.45 -16.04 13.01
N HIS A 175 24.71 -15.69 11.76
CA HIS A 175 24.85 -14.30 11.32
C HIS A 175 23.74 -13.93 10.34
N PHE A 176 23.30 -12.66 10.37
CA PHE A 176 22.32 -12.13 9.43
C PHE A 176 23.00 -11.75 8.11
N GLU A 177 22.58 -12.39 7.03
CA GLU A 177 23.13 -12.21 5.69
C GLU A 177 22.18 -11.32 4.84
N VAL A 178 22.45 -10.01 4.80
CA VAL A 178 21.59 -9.03 4.10
C VAL A 178 21.37 -9.43 2.63
N GLY A 179 22.41 -9.90 1.94
CA GLY A 179 22.31 -10.25 0.51
C GLY A 179 21.40 -11.44 0.24
N ARG A 180 21.15 -12.31 1.23
CA ARG A 180 20.23 -13.46 1.11
C ARG A 180 18.85 -13.18 1.67
N PHE A 181 18.71 -12.11 2.43
CA PHE A 181 17.44 -11.71 3.02
C PHE A 181 16.47 -11.15 1.99
N PHE A 182 16.97 -10.62 0.88
CA PHE A 182 16.18 -9.99 -0.17
C PHE A 182 16.11 -10.84 -1.43
N ALA A 183 14.92 -10.89 -2.03
CA ALA A 183 14.70 -11.23 -3.42
C ALA A 183 14.57 -9.95 -4.25
N LEU A 184 15.11 -9.96 -5.47
CA LEU A 184 15.05 -8.85 -6.42
C LEU A 184 14.35 -9.30 -7.70
N ASP A 185 13.14 -8.83 -7.91
CA ASP A 185 12.32 -9.16 -9.08
C ASP A 185 12.42 -8.06 -10.15
N ASP A 186 12.79 -8.43 -11.38
CA ASP A 186 12.66 -7.55 -12.55
C ASP A 186 11.17 -7.41 -12.91
N VAL A 187 10.65 -6.21 -12.72
CA VAL A 187 9.25 -5.88 -12.99
C VAL A 187 9.07 -4.94 -14.19
N THR A 188 10.13 -4.74 -14.98
CA THR A 188 10.16 -3.82 -16.11
C THR A 188 8.97 -4.04 -17.04
N ASP A 189 8.78 -5.27 -17.55
CA ASP A 189 7.70 -5.57 -18.50
C ASP A 189 6.30 -5.39 -17.86
N ARG A 190 6.17 -5.65 -16.56
CA ARG A 190 4.90 -5.46 -15.86
C ARG A 190 4.57 -3.98 -15.71
N ALA A 191 5.54 -3.16 -15.32
CA ALA A 191 5.36 -1.71 -15.18
C ALA A 191 5.10 -1.04 -16.54
N MET A 192 5.84 -1.44 -17.59
CA MET A 192 5.68 -0.90 -18.94
C MET A 192 4.28 -1.10 -19.52
N ARG A 193 3.56 -2.16 -19.13
CA ARG A 193 2.15 -2.34 -19.51
C ARG A 193 1.21 -1.30 -18.92
N LEU A 194 1.58 -0.67 -17.82
CA LEU A 194 0.76 0.34 -17.12
C LEU A 194 1.13 1.78 -17.49
N ILE A 195 2.24 2.00 -18.19
CA ILE A 195 2.79 3.35 -18.41
C ILE A 195 1.80 4.28 -19.12
N ASN A 196 1.09 3.79 -20.12
CA ASN A 196 0.11 4.59 -20.86
C ASN A 196 -1.13 4.94 -20.02
N TYR A 197 -1.35 4.24 -18.91
CA TYR A 197 -2.45 4.52 -18.00
C TYR A 197 -2.10 5.63 -17.00
N VAL A 198 -0.82 5.77 -16.63
CA VAL A 198 -0.38 6.75 -15.61
C VAL A 198 -0.82 8.18 -15.95
N PRO A 199 -0.58 8.74 -17.16
CA PRO A 199 -1.01 10.10 -17.49
C PRO A 199 -2.53 10.28 -17.40
N THR A 200 -3.31 9.29 -17.86
CA THR A 200 -4.77 9.33 -17.78
C THR A 200 -5.25 9.33 -16.33
N ALA A 201 -4.65 8.50 -15.48
CA ALA A 201 -4.95 8.46 -14.05
C ALA A 201 -4.59 9.79 -13.38
N MET A 202 -3.44 10.36 -13.71
CA MET A 202 -2.99 11.65 -13.18
C MET A 202 -3.96 12.79 -13.52
N ASN A 203 -4.42 12.89 -14.77
CA ASN A 203 -5.38 13.92 -15.16
C ASN A 203 -6.67 13.81 -14.35
N ARG A 204 -7.23 12.59 -14.20
CA ARG A 204 -8.41 12.36 -13.37
C ARG A 204 -8.19 12.71 -11.90
N MET A 205 -7.01 12.41 -11.37
CA MET A 205 -6.65 12.73 -9.99
C MET A 205 -6.57 14.23 -9.75
N LEU A 206 -5.99 14.99 -10.68
CA LEU A 206 -5.93 16.45 -10.59
C LEU A 206 -7.33 17.08 -10.71
N GLU A 207 -8.18 16.56 -11.60
CA GLU A 207 -9.59 16.96 -11.68
C GLU A 207 -10.32 16.68 -10.36
N THR A 208 -10.08 15.49 -9.77
CA THR A 208 -10.66 15.13 -8.46
C THR A 208 -10.22 16.09 -7.36
N VAL A 209 -8.93 16.38 -7.27
CA VAL A 209 -8.37 17.27 -6.24
C VAL A 209 -8.90 18.70 -6.35
N GLY A 210 -9.08 19.20 -7.57
CA GLY A 210 -9.62 20.54 -7.84
C GLY A 210 -11.15 20.63 -7.83
N GLY A 211 -11.85 19.49 -7.73
CA GLY A 211 -13.30 19.39 -7.75
C GLY A 211 -13.95 19.36 -6.35
N PRO A 212 -15.28 19.20 -6.30
CA PRO A 212 -15.99 18.96 -5.04
C PRO A 212 -15.67 17.58 -4.46
N ASP A 213 -16.05 17.33 -3.18
CA ASP A 213 -15.97 16.01 -2.54
C ASP A 213 -16.68 14.97 -3.44
N PRO A 214 -15.94 13.97 -3.96
CA PRO A 214 -16.52 13.00 -4.87
C PRO A 214 -17.45 12.04 -4.12
N ASP A 215 -18.68 11.89 -4.64
CA ASP A 215 -19.63 10.88 -4.17
C ASP A 215 -19.12 9.49 -4.57
N THR A 216 -18.40 8.86 -3.65
CA THR A 216 -17.77 7.56 -3.89
C THR A 216 -18.47 6.49 -3.06
N PRO A 217 -19.21 5.55 -3.67
CA PRO A 217 -19.94 4.53 -2.93
C PRO A 217 -19.00 3.57 -2.18
N ILE A 218 -19.50 2.99 -1.09
CA ILE A 218 -18.85 1.90 -0.36
C ILE A 218 -18.65 0.71 -1.31
N GLY A 219 -17.45 0.10 -1.28
CA GLY A 219 -17.15 -1.01 -2.16
C GLY A 219 -15.88 -1.76 -1.78
N PRO A 220 -15.44 -2.75 -2.58
CA PRO A 220 -14.22 -3.54 -2.32
C PRO A 220 -12.97 -2.70 -2.08
N ARG A 221 -12.91 -1.51 -2.69
CA ARG A 221 -11.79 -0.56 -2.54
C ARG A 221 -11.58 -0.07 -1.10
N CYS A 222 -12.63 -0.16 -0.25
CA CYS A 222 -12.53 0.25 1.15
C CYS A 222 -11.65 -0.71 1.98
N THR A 223 -11.38 -1.91 1.47
CA THR A 223 -10.60 -2.95 2.17
C THR A 223 -9.46 -3.52 1.33
N SER A 224 -9.35 -3.14 0.05
CA SER A 224 -8.33 -3.65 -0.88
C SER A 224 -7.82 -2.50 -1.77
N PRO A 225 -6.49 -2.40 -2.04
CA PRO A 225 -5.40 -3.29 -1.61
C PRO A 225 -5.03 -3.18 -0.13
N TYR A 226 -5.45 -2.08 0.53
CA TYR A 226 -5.28 -1.82 1.96
C TYR A 226 -6.61 -1.36 2.57
N THR A 227 -6.78 -1.54 3.87
CA THR A 227 -7.91 -0.92 4.58
C THR A 227 -7.83 0.59 4.43
N CYS A 228 -8.90 1.19 3.91
CA CYS A 228 -8.97 2.64 3.72
C CYS A 228 -9.05 3.35 5.09
N PRO A 229 -8.25 4.37 5.36
CA PRO A 229 -8.31 5.10 6.63
C PRO A 229 -9.67 5.82 6.85
N LEU A 230 -10.40 6.13 5.77
CA LEU A 230 -11.74 6.73 5.85
C LEU A 230 -12.86 5.70 6.04
N LYS A 231 -12.54 4.40 6.18
CA LYS A 231 -13.56 3.35 6.20
C LYS A 231 -14.62 3.60 7.28
N GLU A 232 -14.21 3.86 8.50
CA GLU A 232 -15.15 4.08 9.62
C GLU A 232 -16.08 5.25 9.35
N SER A 233 -15.55 6.39 8.91
CA SER A 233 -16.33 7.56 8.56
C SER A 233 -17.29 7.29 7.38
N CYS A 234 -16.80 6.69 6.28
CA CYS A 234 -17.64 6.39 5.13
C CYS A 234 -18.72 5.33 5.42
N TRP A 235 -18.44 4.38 6.33
CA TRP A 235 -19.37 3.31 6.66
C TRP A 235 -20.35 3.68 7.76
N SER A 236 -20.20 4.82 8.42
CA SER A 236 -21.14 5.31 9.45
C SER A 236 -22.56 5.56 8.93
N VAL A 237 -22.75 5.64 7.61
CA VAL A 237 -24.05 5.78 6.96
C VAL A 237 -24.80 4.44 6.85
N LEU A 238 -24.12 3.31 7.07
CA LEU A 238 -24.76 2.00 7.06
C LEU A 238 -25.66 1.83 8.29
N PRO A 239 -26.81 1.16 8.13
CA PRO A 239 -27.68 0.85 9.26
C PRO A 239 -27.06 -0.18 10.20
N ASP A 240 -27.68 -0.41 11.35
CA ASP A 240 -27.31 -1.49 12.26
C ASP A 240 -27.39 -2.85 11.55
N ASN A 241 -26.45 -3.75 11.90
CA ASN A 241 -26.32 -5.08 11.31
C ASN A 241 -26.26 -5.07 9.77
N PRO A 242 -25.33 -4.30 9.19
CA PRO A 242 -25.24 -4.18 7.74
C PRO A 242 -24.84 -5.51 7.08
N VAL A 243 -25.15 -5.66 5.79
CA VAL A 243 -24.79 -6.87 5.03
C VAL A 243 -23.29 -7.12 4.94
N THR A 244 -22.48 -6.10 5.20
CA THR A 244 -21.03 -6.21 5.29
C THR A 244 -20.56 -7.06 6.47
N ASP A 245 -21.39 -7.21 7.49
CA ASP A 245 -21.13 -8.03 8.68
C ASP A 245 -21.57 -9.49 8.51
N LEU A 246 -22.14 -9.85 7.37
CA LEU A 246 -22.45 -11.24 7.06
C LEU A 246 -21.20 -12.11 7.13
N TYR A 247 -21.30 -13.20 7.88
CA TYR A 247 -20.22 -14.14 8.09
C TYR A 247 -19.54 -14.56 6.76
N ARG A 248 -18.28 -14.25 6.60
CA ARG A 248 -17.46 -14.57 5.41
C ARG A 248 -18.13 -14.18 4.08
N SER A 249 -18.84 -13.07 4.05
CA SER A 249 -19.48 -12.58 2.80
C SER A 249 -18.45 -12.08 1.77
N GLY A 250 -17.34 -11.49 2.22
CA GLY A 250 -16.31 -10.93 1.35
C GLY A 250 -16.92 -9.94 0.34
N ALA A 251 -16.51 -10.04 -0.92
CA ALA A 251 -16.98 -9.16 -1.99
C ALA A 251 -18.49 -9.26 -2.27
N ARG A 252 -19.15 -10.35 -1.87
CA ARG A 252 -20.61 -10.53 -2.07
C ARG A 252 -21.43 -9.50 -1.31
N ALA A 253 -20.95 -9.05 -0.13
CA ALA A 253 -21.65 -8.01 0.63
C ALA A 253 -21.81 -6.71 -0.17
N PHE A 254 -20.80 -6.33 -0.94
CA PHE A 254 -20.87 -5.12 -1.78
C PHE A 254 -21.88 -5.28 -2.90
N GLY A 255 -21.99 -6.47 -3.51
CA GLY A 255 -23.05 -6.75 -4.50
C GLY A 255 -24.45 -6.62 -3.91
N LEU A 256 -24.66 -6.97 -2.62
CA LEU A 256 -25.94 -6.76 -1.95
C LEU A 256 -26.21 -5.25 -1.73
N LEU A 257 -25.20 -4.47 -1.35
CA LEU A 257 -25.32 -3.01 -1.23
C LEU A 257 -25.71 -2.37 -2.57
N ASP A 258 -25.08 -2.79 -3.66
CA ASP A 258 -25.38 -2.31 -5.03
C ASP A 258 -26.82 -2.63 -5.45
N GLU A 259 -27.39 -3.72 -4.93
CA GLU A 259 -28.81 -4.12 -5.14
C GLU A 259 -29.78 -3.39 -4.18
N GLY A 260 -29.28 -2.50 -3.30
CA GLY A 260 -30.09 -1.80 -2.29
C GLY A 260 -30.46 -2.62 -1.06
N ILE A 261 -29.77 -3.73 -0.84
CA ILE A 261 -29.94 -4.58 0.35
C ILE A 261 -28.87 -4.16 1.38
N PHE A 262 -29.29 -3.45 2.43
CA PHE A 262 -28.36 -2.84 3.38
C PHE A 262 -28.20 -3.63 4.68
N THR A 263 -29.21 -4.43 5.10
CA THR A 263 -29.16 -5.13 6.38
C THR A 263 -29.15 -6.65 6.22
N ILE A 264 -28.65 -7.34 7.26
CA ILE A 264 -28.66 -8.80 7.34
C ILE A 264 -30.11 -9.31 7.29
N GLU A 265 -31.03 -8.64 8.00
CA GLU A 265 -32.45 -9.03 8.06
C GLU A 265 -33.14 -8.92 6.70
N SER A 266 -32.83 -7.89 5.92
CA SER A 266 -33.47 -7.69 4.60
C SER A 266 -32.92 -8.62 3.52
N THR A 267 -31.83 -9.33 3.79
CA THR A 267 -31.21 -10.24 2.81
C THR A 267 -32.07 -11.49 2.62
N PRO A 268 -32.49 -11.83 1.37
CA PRO A 268 -33.26 -13.04 1.10
C PRO A 268 -32.52 -14.32 1.49
N ASP A 269 -33.21 -15.29 2.09
CA ASP A 269 -32.59 -16.56 2.55
C ASP A 269 -31.93 -17.35 1.40
N SER A 270 -32.45 -17.22 0.18
CA SER A 270 -31.89 -17.82 -1.02
C SER A 270 -30.49 -17.30 -1.39
N ARG A 271 -30.11 -16.15 -0.83
CA ARG A 271 -28.80 -15.50 -1.01
C ARG A 271 -27.82 -15.81 0.14
N LEU A 272 -28.27 -16.54 1.16
CA LEU A 272 -27.52 -16.81 2.38
C LEU A 272 -27.01 -18.25 2.45
N THR A 273 -25.83 -18.44 3.01
CA THR A 273 -25.33 -19.75 3.40
C THR A 273 -26.03 -20.23 4.68
N PRO A 274 -26.02 -21.54 5.02
CA PRO A 274 -26.63 -22.03 6.27
C PRO A 274 -26.13 -21.29 7.52
N ARG A 275 -24.86 -20.94 7.61
CA ARG A 275 -24.31 -20.16 8.73
C ARG A 275 -24.83 -18.74 8.77
N GLN A 276 -24.99 -18.11 7.59
CA GLN A 276 -25.55 -16.76 7.49
C GLN A 276 -27.04 -16.72 7.81
N ILE A 277 -27.79 -17.80 7.53
CA ILE A 277 -29.20 -17.94 7.97
C ILE A 277 -29.27 -17.99 9.50
N ILE A 278 -28.35 -18.72 10.16
CA ILE A 278 -28.26 -18.73 11.63
C ILE A 278 -27.94 -17.32 12.15
N GLN A 279 -27.00 -16.63 11.52
CA GLN A 279 -26.65 -15.25 11.86
C GLN A 279 -27.87 -14.32 11.70
N LYS A 280 -28.56 -14.38 10.56
CA LYS A 280 -29.77 -13.59 10.31
C LYS A 280 -30.82 -13.83 11.38
N LYS A 281 -31.04 -15.09 11.76
CA LYS A 281 -31.98 -15.43 12.82
C LYS A 281 -31.56 -14.85 14.18
N ALA A 282 -30.28 -14.93 14.52
CA ALA A 282 -29.76 -14.36 15.77
C ALA A 282 -29.95 -12.83 15.79
N VAL A 283 -29.68 -12.15 14.69
CA VAL A 283 -29.89 -10.70 14.56
C VAL A 283 -31.37 -10.35 14.71
N ALA A 284 -32.26 -11.04 13.99
CA ALA A 284 -33.70 -10.76 14.01
C ALA A 284 -34.36 -11.01 15.35
N THR A 285 -33.87 -11.96 16.13
CA THR A 285 -34.49 -12.34 17.44
C THR A 285 -33.75 -11.72 18.63
N GLY A 286 -32.52 -11.25 18.47
CA GLY A 286 -31.64 -10.86 19.57
C GLY A 286 -31.16 -12.06 20.42
N GLU A 287 -31.46 -13.30 20.04
CA GLU A 287 -31.18 -14.50 20.81
C GLU A 287 -29.93 -15.24 20.29
N VAL A 288 -29.15 -15.75 21.25
CA VAL A 288 -28.01 -16.61 20.92
C VAL A 288 -28.51 -17.94 20.34
N GLN A 289 -28.04 -18.29 19.15
CA GLN A 289 -28.38 -19.54 18.48
C GLN A 289 -27.42 -20.65 18.92
N VAL A 290 -27.90 -21.61 19.70
CA VAL A 290 -27.09 -22.71 20.22
C VAL A 290 -27.80 -24.05 19.95
N ASP A 291 -27.09 -24.99 19.33
CA ASP A 291 -27.48 -26.38 19.32
C ASP A 291 -27.13 -27.02 20.69
N LYS A 292 -28.10 -26.98 21.59
CA LYS A 292 -27.90 -27.47 22.96
C LYS A 292 -27.64 -28.97 23.02
N GLU A 293 -28.19 -29.76 22.08
CA GLU A 293 -27.99 -31.20 22.02
C GLU A 293 -26.56 -31.53 21.59
N ALA A 294 -26.10 -30.94 20.46
CA ALA A 294 -24.74 -31.12 19.97
C ALA A 294 -23.71 -30.63 20.98
N LEU A 295 -23.92 -29.45 21.57
CA LEU A 295 -23.04 -28.91 22.62
C LEU A 295 -22.99 -29.82 23.84
N GLY A 296 -24.16 -30.28 24.33
CA GLY A 296 -24.22 -31.20 25.48
C GLY A 296 -23.53 -32.54 25.19
N LYS A 297 -23.67 -33.09 23.98
CA LYS A 297 -22.94 -34.28 23.54
C LYS A 297 -21.44 -34.07 23.55
N TRP A 298 -20.99 -32.93 23.00
CA TRP A 298 -19.57 -32.58 22.97
C TRP A 298 -19.01 -32.43 24.39
N MET A 299 -19.68 -31.67 25.26
CA MET A 299 -19.26 -31.48 26.65
C MET A 299 -19.14 -32.80 27.44
N ARG A 300 -20.08 -33.74 27.24
CA ARG A 300 -19.99 -35.07 27.87
C ARG A 300 -18.81 -35.91 27.35
N GLY A 301 -18.30 -35.58 26.16
CA GLY A 301 -17.13 -36.27 25.58
C GLY A 301 -15.79 -35.76 26.11
N LEU A 302 -15.77 -34.66 26.86
CA LEU A 302 -14.52 -34.10 27.41
C LEU A 302 -13.94 -35.03 28.48
N LYS A 303 -12.63 -35.28 28.37
CA LYS A 303 -11.88 -36.08 29.36
C LYS A 303 -10.95 -35.15 30.14
N TYR A 304 -11.01 -35.28 31.46
CA TYR A 304 -10.14 -34.47 32.33
C TYR A 304 -8.85 -35.22 32.67
N PRO A 305 -7.71 -34.48 32.92
CA PRO A 305 -7.60 -33.03 32.90
C PRO A 305 -7.65 -32.45 31.50
N LEU A 306 -8.19 -31.22 31.34
CA LEU A 306 -8.16 -30.47 30.10
C LEU A 306 -6.86 -29.63 30.04
N TYR A 307 -6.20 -29.69 28.93
CA TYR A 307 -5.03 -28.84 28.61
C TYR A 307 -5.51 -27.71 27.71
N HIS A 308 -5.27 -26.48 28.14
CA HIS A 308 -5.56 -25.28 27.35
C HIS A 308 -4.27 -24.85 26.68
N LEU A 309 -4.32 -24.68 25.37
CA LEU A 309 -3.19 -24.25 24.56
C LEU A 309 -3.60 -22.99 23.79
N ASP A 310 -2.80 -21.95 23.93
CA ASP A 310 -2.93 -20.72 23.17
C ASP A 310 -1.64 -20.44 22.44
N PHE A 311 -1.73 -19.72 21.32
CA PHE A 311 -0.61 -19.39 20.47
C PHE A 311 -0.61 -17.91 20.17
N GLU A 312 0.48 -17.25 20.50
CA GLU A 312 0.79 -15.91 20.06
C GLU A 312 1.72 -16.02 18.83
N THR A 313 1.40 -15.30 17.78
CA THR A 313 2.25 -15.24 16.60
C THR A 313 2.98 -13.90 16.56
N MET A 314 4.30 -13.96 16.51
CA MET A 314 5.14 -12.83 16.14
C MET A 314 5.49 -12.94 14.67
N ASN A 315 5.35 -11.85 13.93
CA ASN A 315 5.68 -11.80 12.51
C ASN A 315 6.59 -10.58 12.18
N PRO A 316 7.76 -10.48 12.83
CA PRO A 316 8.73 -9.45 12.47
C PRO A 316 9.30 -9.74 11.08
N ALA A 317 9.60 -8.68 10.31
CA ALA A 317 10.28 -8.84 9.02
C ALA A 317 11.76 -9.24 9.21
N ILE A 318 12.33 -8.95 10.39
CA ILE A 318 13.76 -9.15 10.72
C ILE A 318 13.88 -9.80 12.10
#